data_7f90d984b7ea67da2590c8737a3c9f4a
#
_entry.id   7f90d984b7ea67da2590c8737a3c9f4a
#
_cell.length_a   1.000
_cell.length_b   1.000
_cell.length_c   1.000
_cell.angle_alpha   90.00
_cell.angle_beta   90.00
_cell.angle_gamma   90.00
#
_symmetry.space_group_name_H-M   'P 1'
#
loop_
_entity.id
_entity.type
_entity.pdbx_description
1 polymer ?
#
loop_
_entity_poly.entity_id
_entity_poly.type
_entity_poly.pdbx_seq_one_letter_code
_entity_poly.pdbx_strand_id
1 'polypeptide(L)'
;LQVRERLAKRDDLELLSLPEDQRKDEAARAAALNAADVAILCLPDAAAIEAAALIEPTNTRTVLIDASTAHRIDPDWTYGLPELSADQRGRIAASKRIANPGCYASGFIALARPLVDAGLLRPSAKLVASAISGYSGGGKPLMGVFEGGGPHEPWGAYAFNLDHKHLPEMRAYARLKAPPIFLPAVGDFAQGMVVSVPLHYERDLKLLPRLLKRGRVAETIHAALSEHYAGANFVSVMPLGLDAWKEGELLERGAFLRPDSLNDTNRLQIFVYCNEEKKTCVLAARLDNLGKGASGAAVQNLNIALGIDEGRGLQ
;
A
#
# COMPACT_ATOMS: atom_id res chain seq x y z
N LEU A 1 14.11 3.06 -9.63
CA LEU A 1 14.11 2.78 -11.06
C LEU A 1 12.72 3.02 -11.65
N GLN A 2 11.70 2.29 -11.22
CA GLN A 2 10.33 2.36 -11.78
C GLN A 2 9.66 3.75 -11.70
N VAL A 3 9.84 4.53 -10.63
CA VAL A 3 9.31 5.91 -10.58
C VAL A 3 9.84 6.73 -11.76
N ARG A 4 11.15 6.67 -12.04
CA ARG A 4 11.75 7.38 -13.17
C ARG A 4 11.20 6.90 -14.52
N GLU A 5 11.02 5.60 -14.69
CA GLU A 5 10.49 5.00 -15.93
C GLU A 5 9.03 5.43 -16.18
N ARG A 6 8.21 5.52 -15.11
CA ARG A 6 6.83 6.03 -15.20
C ARG A 6 6.81 7.52 -15.56
N LEU A 7 7.64 8.32 -14.90
CA LEU A 7 7.69 9.77 -15.12
C LEU A 7 8.35 10.16 -16.44
N ALA A 8 9.34 9.39 -16.94
CA ALA A 8 10.01 9.67 -18.21
C ALA A 8 9.08 9.59 -19.44
N LYS A 9 7.91 8.95 -19.28
CA LYS A 9 6.89 8.86 -20.34
C LYS A 9 5.90 10.03 -20.32
N ARG A 10 6.09 10.99 -19.39
CA ARG A 10 5.21 12.13 -19.16
C ARG A 10 5.70 13.35 -19.94
N ASP A 11 4.83 13.99 -20.68
CA ASP A 11 5.07 15.20 -21.47
C ASP A 11 4.78 16.50 -20.72
N ASP A 12 4.15 16.38 -19.54
CA ASP A 12 3.77 17.49 -18.67
C ASP A 12 4.73 17.71 -17.50
N LEU A 13 5.81 16.92 -17.40
CA LEU A 13 6.81 17.00 -16.34
C LEU A 13 8.23 17.12 -16.91
N GLU A 14 9.02 17.99 -16.29
CA GLU A 14 10.47 18.03 -16.48
C GLU A 14 11.18 17.29 -15.34
N LEU A 15 12.01 16.31 -15.70
CA LEU A 15 12.76 15.53 -14.73
C LEU A 15 14.12 16.14 -14.45
N LEU A 16 14.28 16.76 -13.29
CA LEU A 16 15.58 17.20 -12.82
C LEU A 16 16.44 15.99 -12.43
N SER A 17 17.64 15.91 -12.96
CA SER A 17 18.57 14.82 -12.68
C SER A 17 19.97 15.37 -12.39
N LEU A 18 20.54 14.95 -11.25
CA LEU A 18 21.94 15.25 -10.96
C LEU A 18 22.87 14.31 -11.74
N PRO A 19 23.97 14.84 -12.30
CA PRO A 19 25.08 14.04 -12.80
C PRO A 19 25.57 13.03 -11.75
N GLU A 20 26.14 11.91 -12.20
CA GLU A 20 26.49 10.82 -11.29
C GLU A 20 27.52 11.21 -10.24
N ASP A 21 28.49 12.03 -10.62
CA ASP A 21 29.53 12.59 -9.77
C ASP A 21 29.00 13.57 -8.71
N GLN A 22 27.87 14.22 -8.96
CA GLN A 22 27.23 15.17 -8.04
C GLN A 22 26.16 14.55 -7.13
N ARG A 23 25.79 13.29 -7.32
CA ARG A 23 24.72 12.64 -6.52
C ARG A 23 25.05 12.53 -5.04
N LYS A 24 26.33 12.58 -4.66
CA LYS A 24 26.80 12.57 -3.26
C LYS A 24 27.14 13.95 -2.73
N ASP A 25 27.21 14.96 -3.59
CA ASP A 25 27.46 16.35 -3.20
C ASP A 25 26.21 16.93 -2.52
N GLU A 26 26.40 17.40 -1.28
CA GLU A 26 25.29 17.91 -0.46
C GLU A 26 24.73 19.22 -1.02
N ALA A 27 25.60 20.13 -1.47
CA ALA A 27 25.19 21.40 -2.02
C ALA A 27 24.41 21.22 -3.34
N ALA A 28 24.87 20.34 -4.22
CA ALA A 28 24.16 19.99 -5.45
C ALA A 28 22.80 19.35 -5.18
N ARG A 29 22.71 18.45 -4.17
CA ARG A 29 21.44 17.86 -3.74
C ARG A 29 20.48 18.91 -3.16
N ALA A 30 20.99 19.78 -2.30
CA ALA A 30 20.19 20.87 -1.72
C ALA A 30 19.64 21.80 -2.81
N ALA A 31 20.50 22.23 -3.75
CA ALA A 31 20.09 23.07 -4.87
C ALA A 31 19.00 22.39 -5.72
N ALA A 32 19.16 21.11 -6.10
CA ALA A 32 18.18 20.38 -6.89
C ALA A 32 16.84 20.19 -6.15
N LEU A 33 16.88 19.86 -4.85
CA LEU A 33 15.70 19.68 -4.02
C LEU A 33 14.92 20.99 -3.89
N ASN A 34 15.60 22.11 -3.65
CA ASN A 34 14.95 23.41 -3.50
C ASN A 34 14.49 24.02 -4.84
N ALA A 35 15.02 23.57 -5.96
CA ALA A 35 14.59 24.00 -7.29
C ALA A 35 13.35 23.24 -7.79
N ALA A 36 13.11 22.02 -7.32
CA ALA A 36 12.02 21.17 -7.78
C ALA A 36 10.65 21.60 -7.20
N ASP A 37 9.57 21.41 -7.96
CA ASP A 37 8.21 21.55 -7.42
C ASP A 37 7.83 20.33 -6.58
N VAL A 38 8.26 19.13 -7.01
CA VAL A 38 8.10 17.89 -6.26
C VAL A 38 9.39 17.08 -6.29
N ALA A 39 9.83 16.57 -5.15
CA ALA A 39 10.94 15.63 -5.04
C ALA A 39 10.47 14.30 -4.44
N ILE A 40 10.75 13.19 -5.13
CA ILE A 40 10.43 11.83 -4.66
C ILE A 40 11.70 11.19 -4.11
N LEU A 41 11.74 10.94 -2.81
CA LEU A 41 12.86 10.35 -2.11
C LEU A 41 12.74 8.82 -2.15
N CYS A 42 13.59 8.17 -2.96
CA CYS A 42 13.71 6.70 -3.03
C CYS A 42 15.03 6.28 -2.38
N LEU A 43 15.20 6.60 -1.10
CA LEU A 43 16.44 6.51 -0.32
C LEU A 43 16.27 5.57 0.88
N PRO A 44 17.37 5.04 1.46
CA PRO A 44 17.34 4.46 2.80
C PRO A 44 16.91 5.51 3.85
N ASP A 45 16.34 5.05 4.97
CA ASP A 45 15.71 5.92 5.98
C ASP A 45 16.62 7.09 6.44
N ALA A 46 17.87 6.81 6.81
CA ALA A 46 18.82 7.85 7.24
C ALA A 46 19.05 8.90 6.15
N ALA A 47 19.26 8.46 4.90
CA ALA A 47 19.47 9.37 3.78
C ALA A 47 18.22 10.14 3.37
N ALA A 48 17.00 9.59 3.63
CA ALA A 48 15.75 10.29 3.42
C ALA A 48 15.56 11.42 4.45
N ILE A 49 15.91 11.17 5.72
CA ILE A 49 15.92 12.17 6.78
C ILE A 49 16.89 13.31 6.44
N GLU A 50 18.13 12.97 6.06
CA GLU A 50 19.12 13.97 5.64
C GLU A 50 18.61 14.79 4.44
N ALA A 51 18.07 14.13 3.40
CA ALA A 51 17.57 14.82 2.22
C ALA A 51 16.39 15.75 2.54
N ALA A 52 15.50 15.34 3.43
CA ALA A 52 14.38 16.18 3.88
C ALA A 52 14.85 17.44 4.63
N ALA A 53 15.95 17.33 5.38
CA ALA A 53 16.55 18.44 6.10
C ALA A 53 17.26 19.47 5.18
N LEU A 54 17.56 19.12 3.93
CA LEU A 54 18.16 20.04 2.94
C LEU A 54 17.16 21.04 2.34
N ILE A 55 15.88 20.86 2.59
CA ILE A 55 14.86 21.87 2.18
C ILE A 55 15.02 23.11 3.06
N GLU A 56 15.24 24.25 2.41
CA GLU A 56 15.36 25.51 3.11
C GLU A 56 14.07 25.88 3.85
N PRO A 57 14.15 26.44 5.07
CA PRO A 57 12.98 26.85 5.85
C PRO A 57 12.07 27.85 5.12
N THR A 58 12.63 28.62 4.21
CA THR A 58 11.91 29.61 3.37
C THR A 58 11.28 29.00 2.14
N ASN A 59 11.61 27.75 1.81
CA ASN A 59 11.04 27.06 0.65
C ASN A 59 9.65 26.50 0.97
N THR A 60 8.62 27.27 0.62
CA THR A 60 7.21 26.86 0.73
C THR A 60 6.66 26.16 -0.52
N ARG A 61 7.48 26.03 -1.59
CA ARG A 61 7.08 25.48 -2.88
C ARG A 61 7.23 23.96 -2.93
N THR A 62 8.41 23.45 -2.64
CA THR A 62 8.76 22.04 -2.86
C THR A 62 7.93 21.09 -2.01
N VAL A 63 7.27 20.14 -2.67
CA VAL A 63 6.63 18.99 -2.03
C VAL A 63 7.62 17.84 -1.97
N LEU A 64 7.82 17.24 -0.80
CA LEU A 64 8.57 15.99 -0.65
C LEU A 64 7.61 14.81 -0.57
N ILE A 65 7.90 13.76 -1.35
CA ILE A 65 7.24 12.46 -1.27
C ILE A 65 8.31 11.45 -0.87
N ASP A 66 8.26 10.96 0.37
CA ASP A 66 9.23 10.00 0.88
C ASP A 66 8.72 8.57 0.77
N ALA A 67 9.44 7.73 0.02
CA ALA A 67 9.13 6.31 -0.14
C ALA A 67 9.85 5.41 0.89
N SER A 68 10.68 5.99 1.76
CA SER A 68 11.31 5.26 2.88
C SER A 68 10.31 4.95 4.01
N THR A 69 10.78 4.30 5.07
CA THR A 69 9.96 4.07 6.27
C THR A 69 10.09 5.20 7.30
N ALA A 70 11.04 6.12 7.12
CA ALA A 70 11.44 7.11 8.11
C ALA A 70 10.27 8.00 8.59
N HIS A 71 9.41 8.42 7.67
CA HIS A 71 8.39 9.43 7.97
C HIS A 71 6.96 8.90 7.96
N ARG A 72 6.73 7.59 7.81
CA ARG A 72 5.38 7.04 7.65
C ARG A 72 4.46 7.25 8.84
N ILE A 73 5.02 7.31 10.05
CA ILE A 73 4.26 7.55 11.30
C ILE A 73 4.60 8.90 11.94
N ASP A 74 5.35 9.73 11.25
CA ASP A 74 5.68 11.08 11.68
C ASP A 74 4.42 11.98 11.56
N PRO A 75 3.99 12.68 12.64
CA PRO A 75 2.80 13.52 12.62
C PRO A 75 2.92 14.73 11.68
N ASP A 76 4.13 15.16 11.35
CA ASP A 76 4.38 16.30 10.45
C ASP A 76 4.31 15.89 8.97
N TRP A 77 4.16 14.58 8.69
CA TRP A 77 4.03 14.04 7.35
C TRP A 77 2.63 13.51 7.08
N THR A 78 2.06 13.87 5.94
CA THR A 78 0.78 13.31 5.51
C THR A 78 0.98 11.93 4.92
N TYR A 79 0.27 10.93 5.44
CA TYR A 79 0.33 9.58 4.90
C TYR A 79 -0.28 9.50 3.50
N GLY A 80 0.50 9.06 2.53
CA GLY A 80 0.20 9.10 1.10
C GLY A 80 -0.67 7.95 0.59
N LEU A 81 -1.74 7.62 1.30
CA LEU A 81 -2.78 6.70 0.85
C LEU A 81 -4.08 7.49 0.61
N PRO A 82 -4.36 7.95 -0.62
CA PRO A 82 -5.49 8.83 -0.90
C PRO A 82 -6.86 8.25 -0.51
N GLU A 83 -6.97 6.92 -0.51
CA GLU A 83 -8.19 6.19 -0.18
C GLU A 83 -8.32 5.87 1.32
N LEU A 84 -7.46 6.42 2.17
CA LEU A 84 -7.48 6.18 3.62
C LEU A 84 -8.74 6.71 4.29
N SER A 85 -9.24 7.86 3.84
CA SER A 85 -10.47 8.51 4.32
C SER A 85 -10.96 9.52 3.28
N ALA A 86 -12.19 9.98 3.42
CA ALA A 86 -12.82 10.90 2.47
C ALA A 86 -12.05 12.23 2.31
N ASP A 87 -11.40 12.72 3.38
CA ASP A 87 -10.62 13.96 3.41
C ASP A 87 -9.15 13.78 3.00
N GLN A 88 -8.67 12.54 2.85
CA GLN A 88 -7.24 12.25 2.68
C GLN A 88 -6.65 12.86 1.40
N ARG A 89 -7.38 12.85 0.28
CA ARG A 89 -6.93 13.51 -0.96
C ARG A 89 -6.69 15.00 -0.76
N GLY A 90 -7.60 15.68 -0.07
CA GLY A 90 -7.44 17.10 0.27
C GLY A 90 -6.24 17.35 1.18
N ARG A 91 -5.99 16.47 2.15
CA ARG A 91 -4.81 16.53 3.02
C ARG A 91 -3.52 16.37 2.23
N ILE A 92 -3.45 15.40 1.31
CA ILE A 92 -2.30 15.19 0.44
C ILE A 92 -2.06 16.42 -0.45
N ALA A 93 -3.11 16.94 -1.09
CA ALA A 93 -3.03 18.12 -1.95
C ALA A 93 -2.51 19.37 -1.22
N ALA A 94 -2.86 19.53 0.06
CA ALA A 94 -2.42 20.66 0.89
C ALA A 94 -1.04 20.45 1.53
N SER A 95 -0.48 19.24 1.48
CA SER A 95 0.74 18.88 2.20
C SER A 95 2.01 19.19 1.41
N LYS A 96 3.05 19.63 2.14
CA LYS A 96 4.42 19.71 1.62
C LYS A 96 5.29 18.50 1.99
N ARG A 97 4.78 17.60 2.81
CA ARG A 97 5.48 16.43 3.32
C ARG A 97 4.54 15.21 3.22
N ILE A 98 4.83 14.31 2.31
CA ILE A 98 3.98 13.13 2.02
C ILE A 98 4.81 11.87 2.24
N ALA A 99 4.39 11.01 3.16
CA ALA A 99 5.00 9.71 3.39
C ALA A 99 4.32 8.64 2.56
N ASN A 100 5.00 8.10 1.56
CA ASN A 100 4.47 7.06 0.69
C ASN A 100 4.33 5.72 1.44
N PRO A 101 3.17 5.04 1.37
CA PRO A 101 2.92 3.83 2.14
C PRO A 101 3.80 2.64 1.73
N GLY A 102 3.99 1.70 2.65
CA GLY A 102 4.59 0.41 2.34
C GLY A 102 3.61 -0.54 1.66
N CYS A 103 4.11 -1.41 0.79
CA CYS A 103 3.28 -2.28 -0.04
C CYS A 103 2.34 -3.19 0.77
N TYR A 104 2.87 -3.94 1.74
CA TYR A 104 2.04 -4.78 2.62
C TYR A 104 1.08 -3.96 3.48
N ALA A 105 1.53 -2.78 3.94
CA ALA A 105 0.71 -1.91 4.75
C ALA A 105 -0.47 -1.35 3.95
N SER A 106 -0.27 -0.98 2.68
CA SER A 106 -1.35 -0.54 1.78
C SER A 106 -2.47 -1.58 1.71
N GLY A 107 -2.12 -2.86 1.47
CA GLY A 107 -3.09 -3.95 1.44
C GLY A 107 -3.79 -4.15 2.78
N PHE A 108 -3.03 -4.22 3.88
CA PHE A 108 -3.59 -4.43 5.22
C PHE A 108 -4.51 -3.28 5.66
N ILE A 109 -4.07 -2.05 5.49
CA ILE A 109 -4.83 -0.84 5.87
C ILE A 109 -6.12 -0.78 5.05
N ALA A 110 -6.05 -1.09 3.74
CA ALA A 110 -7.22 -1.13 2.88
C ALA A 110 -8.28 -2.14 3.35
N LEU A 111 -7.89 -3.24 3.99
CA LEU A 111 -8.81 -4.22 4.54
C LEU A 111 -9.36 -3.84 5.93
N ALA A 112 -8.50 -3.33 6.81
CA ALA A 112 -8.83 -3.17 8.21
C ALA A 112 -9.44 -1.79 8.53
N ARG A 113 -8.90 -0.70 7.96
CA ARG A 113 -9.30 0.66 8.30
C ARG A 113 -10.78 0.95 8.08
N PRO A 114 -11.39 0.63 6.92
CA PRO A 114 -12.80 0.90 6.70
C PRO A 114 -13.71 0.21 7.70
N LEU A 115 -13.35 -1.01 8.09
CA LEU A 115 -14.15 -1.79 9.05
C LEU A 115 -14.04 -1.26 10.48
N VAL A 116 -12.88 -0.70 10.85
CA VAL A 116 -12.72 0.00 12.14
C VAL A 116 -13.54 1.28 12.14
N ASP A 117 -13.51 2.06 11.07
CA ASP A 117 -14.25 3.32 10.95
C ASP A 117 -15.78 3.06 10.91
N ALA A 118 -16.24 2.01 10.26
CA ALA A 118 -17.61 1.54 10.28
C ALA A 118 -18.06 0.93 11.62
N GLY A 119 -17.14 0.78 12.58
CA GLY A 119 -17.41 0.15 13.88
C GLY A 119 -17.68 -1.35 13.82
N LEU A 120 -17.35 -2.02 12.71
CA LEU A 120 -17.52 -3.46 12.51
C LEU A 120 -16.32 -4.25 13.05
N LEU A 121 -15.12 -3.72 12.94
CA LEU A 121 -13.90 -4.31 13.49
C LEU A 121 -13.53 -3.61 14.80
N ARG A 122 -13.22 -4.39 15.84
CA ARG A 122 -12.80 -3.81 17.13
C ARG A 122 -11.37 -3.25 17.01
N PRO A 123 -11.11 -2.00 17.42
CA PRO A 123 -9.74 -1.48 17.49
C PRO A 123 -8.80 -2.33 18.38
N SER A 124 -9.35 -3.09 19.32
CA SER A 124 -8.62 -4.02 20.18
C SER A 124 -8.45 -5.42 19.61
N ALA A 125 -8.96 -5.70 18.41
CA ALA A 125 -8.80 -7.00 17.77
C ALA A 125 -7.32 -7.36 17.60
N LYS A 126 -6.98 -8.62 17.90
CA LYS A 126 -5.64 -9.17 17.74
C LYS A 126 -5.53 -9.85 16.38
N LEU A 127 -5.34 -9.02 15.36
CA LEU A 127 -5.34 -9.46 13.97
C LEU A 127 -4.09 -10.26 13.61
N VAL A 128 -4.25 -11.13 12.64
CA VAL A 128 -3.17 -11.78 11.90
C VAL A 128 -3.25 -11.32 10.47
N ALA A 129 -2.11 -11.00 9.88
CA ALA A 129 -1.98 -10.74 8.46
C ALA A 129 -0.98 -11.73 7.85
N SER A 130 -1.41 -12.51 6.90
CA SER A 130 -0.55 -13.36 6.07
C SER A 130 -0.42 -12.73 4.70
N ALA A 131 0.78 -12.71 4.15
CA ALA A 131 0.99 -12.09 2.84
C ALA A 131 2.08 -12.81 2.04
N ILE A 132 1.89 -12.82 0.71
CA ILE A 132 2.93 -13.23 -0.25
C ILE A 132 3.19 -12.08 -1.21
N SER A 133 4.45 -11.84 -1.52
CA SER A 133 4.91 -10.82 -2.47
C SER A 133 5.94 -11.40 -3.42
N GLY A 134 6.02 -10.84 -4.63
CA GLY A 134 7.15 -11.07 -5.51
C GLY A 134 8.46 -10.55 -4.89
N TYR A 135 9.58 -11.15 -5.34
CA TYR A 135 10.92 -10.87 -4.81
C TYR A 135 11.39 -9.41 -5.00
N SER A 136 10.83 -8.68 -5.96
CA SER A 136 11.13 -7.25 -6.14
C SER A 136 10.82 -6.39 -4.91
N GLY A 137 9.93 -6.86 -4.02
CA GLY A 137 9.61 -6.21 -2.75
C GLY A 137 10.81 -6.12 -1.79
N GLY A 138 11.81 -7.00 -1.91
CA GLY A 138 13.06 -6.96 -1.17
C GLY A 138 14.13 -6.05 -1.78
N GLY A 139 13.83 -5.37 -2.89
CA GLY A 139 14.73 -4.47 -3.57
C GLY A 139 15.89 -5.17 -4.29
N LYS A 140 16.87 -4.39 -4.74
CA LYS A 140 18.01 -4.89 -5.53
C LYS A 140 18.74 -6.09 -4.94
N PRO A 141 19.00 -6.17 -3.61
CA PRO A 141 19.70 -7.33 -3.04
C PRO A 141 18.94 -8.63 -3.26
N LEU A 142 17.62 -8.64 -3.02
CA LEU A 142 16.82 -9.84 -3.19
C LEU A 142 16.58 -10.16 -4.67
N MET A 143 16.36 -9.14 -5.51
CA MET A 143 16.30 -9.32 -6.97
C MET A 143 17.57 -10.00 -7.51
N GLY A 144 18.75 -9.61 -7.03
CA GLY A 144 20.02 -10.23 -7.42
C GLY A 144 20.11 -11.72 -7.06
N VAL A 145 19.44 -12.18 -6.01
CA VAL A 145 19.36 -13.62 -5.67
C VAL A 145 18.53 -14.39 -6.68
N PHE A 146 17.34 -13.87 -7.01
CA PHE A 146 16.39 -14.57 -7.90
C PHE A 146 16.75 -14.45 -9.39
N GLU A 147 17.33 -13.34 -9.80
CA GLU A 147 17.68 -13.04 -11.20
C GLU A 147 19.12 -13.44 -11.57
N GLY A 148 19.96 -13.73 -10.57
CA GLY A 148 21.39 -14.01 -10.75
C GLY A 148 21.72 -15.39 -11.30
N GLY A 149 20.73 -16.25 -11.56
CA GLY A 149 20.90 -17.60 -12.14
C GLY A 149 21.49 -18.64 -11.19
N GLY A 150 21.70 -18.31 -9.91
CA GLY A 150 22.08 -19.25 -8.85
C GLY A 150 20.87 -19.99 -8.27
N PRO A 151 21.09 -21.04 -7.45
CA PRO A 151 20.00 -21.72 -6.74
C PRO A 151 19.34 -20.76 -5.73
N HIS A 152 18.03 -20.76 -5.70
CA HIS A 152 17.23 -19.98 -4.73
C HIS A 152 15.95 -20.75 -4.35
N GLU A 153 15.32 -20.34 -3.27
CA GLU A 153 14.10 -20.96 -2.77
C GLU A 153 12.88 -20.56 -3.62
N PRO A 154 11.96 -21.49 -3.94
CA PRO A 154 10.74 -21.17 -4.70
C PRO A 154 9.77 -20.30 -3.88
N TRP A 155 9.89 -20.33 -2.54
CA TRP A 155 9.09 -19.58 -1.59
C TRP A 155 9.78 -19.54 -0.23
N GLY A 156 9.66 -18.42 0.48
CA GLY A 156 10.18 -18.29 1.84
C GLY A 156 9.36 -17.31 2.69
N ALA A 157 8.92 -17.79 3.87
CA ALA A 157 8.42 -16.89 4.91
C ALA A 157 9.60 -16.25 5.65
N TYR A 158 9.42 -15.03 6.16
CA TYR A 158 10.47 -14.29 6.84
C TYR A 158 9.91 -13.43 7.99
N ALA A 159 10.75 -12.62 8.65
CA ALA A 159 10.39 -11.77 9.78
C ALA A 159 9.81 -12.55 10.98
N PHE A 160 10.35 -13.72 11.28
CA PHE A 160 9.95 -14.55 12.42
C PHE A 160 10.29 -13.95 13.80
N ASN A 161 11.08 -12.87 13.83
CA ASN A 161 11.25 -12.02 15.01
C ASN A 161 10.02 -11.17 15.33
N LEU A 162 8.98 -11.21 14.47
CA LEU A 162 7.72 -10.45 14.60
C LEU A 162 7.93 -8.92 14.69
N ASP A 163 9.01 -8.45 14.11
CA ASP A 163 9.37 -7.03 14.06
C ASP A 163 9.63 -6.59 12.60
N HIS A 164 8.54 -6.38 11.87
CA HIS A 164 8.60 -5.90 10.49
C HIS A 164 8.38 -4.39 10.43
N LYS A 165 9.17 -3.70 9.60
CA LYS A 165 9.14 -2.23 9.44
C LYS A 165 7.77 -1.63 9.04
N HIS A 166 6.83 -2.43 8.54
CA HIS A 166 5.47 -1.98 8.23
C HIS A 166 4.49 -2.07 9.41
N LEU A 167 4.85 -2.70 10.53
CA LEU A 167 3.94 -2.85 11.67
C LEU A 167 3.49 -1.52 12.28
N PRO A 168 4.37 -0.50 12.43
CA PRO A 168 3.95 0.80 12.97
C PRO A 168 2.87 1.47 12.13
N GLU A 169 3.03 1.53 10.79
CA GLU A 169 2.05 2.14 9.90
C GLU A 169 0.75 1.30 9.81
N MET A 170 0.83 -0.04 9.79
CA MET A 170 -0.34 -0.92 9.85
C MET A 170 -1.19 -0.63 11.09
N ARG A 171 -0.55 -0.51 12.27
CA ARG A 171 -1.24 -0.19 13.52
C ARG A 171 -1.87 1.20 13.48
N ALA A 172 -1.07 2.21 13.13
CA ALA A 172 -1.48 3.60 13.20
C ALA A 172 -2.66 3.91 12.26
N TYR A 173 -2.52 3.53 10.97
CA TYR A 173 -3.50 3.91 9.96
C TYR A 173 -4.69 2.97 9.85
N ALA A 174 -4.59 1.74 10.34
CA ALA A 174 -5.76 0.91 10.58
C ALA A 174 -6.48 1.23 11.91
N ARG A 175 -5.98 2.20 12.71
CA ARG A 175 -6.54 2.61 14.02
C ARG A 175 -6.63 1.47 15.02
N LEU A 176 -5.67 0.57 15.01
CA LEU A 176 -5.61 -0.55 15.94
C LEU A 176 -4.86 -0.20 17.22
N LYS A 177 -5.26 -0.79 18.36
CA LYS A 177 -4.56 -0.63 19.63
C LYS A 177 -3.21 -1.35 19.67
N ALA A 178 -3.07 -2.43 18.90
CA ALA A 178 -1.83 -3.20 18.76
C ALA A 178 -1.58 -3.54 17.29
N PRO A 179 -0.32 -3.70 16.86
CA PRO A 179 -0.02 -4.16 15.52
C PRO A 179 -0.53 -5.59 15.30
N PRO A 180 -0.81 -6.00 14.05
CA PRO A 180 -1.12 -7.40 13.76
C PRO A 180 0.09 -8.30 13.98
N ILE A 181 -0.14 -9.60 14.20
CA ILE A 181 0.89 -10.61 13.91
C ILE A 181 1.02 -10.66 12.41
N PHE A 182 2.20 -10.37 11.88
CA PHE A 182 2.43 -10.29 10.46
C PHE A 182 3.34 -11.43 9.99
N LEU A 183 2.87 -12.19 9.02
CA LEU A 183 3.51 -13.36 8.42
C LEU A 183 3.77 -13.11 6.94
N PRO A 184 4.81 -12.34 6.59
CA PRO A 184 5.17 -12.10 5.21
C PRO A 184 5.90 -13.29 4.60
N ALA A 185 5.71 -13.47 3.29
CA ALA A 185 6.46 -14.42 2.48
C ALA A 185 6.85 -13.77 1.14
N VAL A 186 7.92 -14.30 0.55
CA VAL A 186 8.35 -13.99 -0.82
C VAL A 186 8.28 -15.26 -1.65
N GLY A 187 7.77 -15.14 -2.86
CA GLY A 187 7.73 -16.22 -3.85
C GLY A 187 8.63 -15.93 -5.05
N ASP A 188 8.94 -16.98 -5.81
CA ASP A 188 9.72 -16.90 -7.05
C ASP A 188 8.86 -16.39 -8.21
N PHE A 189 8.48 -15.13 -8.09
CA PHE A 189 7.88 -14.30 -9.15
C PHE A 189 8.29 -12.84 -8.90
N ALA A 190 8.43 -12.07 -9.98
CA ALA A 190 9.05 -10.75 -9.89
C ALA A 190 8.22 -9.76 -9.07
N GLN A 191 6.93 -9.60 -9.37
CA GLN A 191 6.08 -8.60 -8.73
C GLN A 191 4.64 -9.08 -8.61
N GLY A 192 3.86 -8.35 -7.81
CA GLY A 192 2.51 -8.71 -7.40
C GLY A 192 2.47 -9.18 -5.95
N MET A 193 1.33 -9.02 -5.31
CA MET A 193 1.14 -9.46 -3.92
C MET A 193 -0.32 -9.71 -3.56
N VAL A 194 -0.49 -10.57 -2.56
CA VAL A 194 -1.75 -10.77 -1.85
C VAL A 194 -1.51 -10.62 -0.35
N VAL A 195 -2.33 -9.80 0.30
CA VAL A 195 -2.39 -9.67 1.76
C VAL A 195 -3.71 -10.23 2.23
N SER A 196 -3.70 -11.15 3.19
CA SER A 196 -4.89 -11.81 3.72
C SER A 196 -5.02 -11.59 5.23
N VAL A 197 -6.23 -11.26 5.68
CA VAL A 197 -6.57 -11.06 7.09
C VAL A 197 -7.70 -12.02 7.46
N PRO A 198 -7.40 -13.15 8.12
CA PRO A 198 -8.41 -14.06 8.65
C PRO A 198 -9.06 -13.45 9.91
N LEU A 199 -10.38 -13.59 10.02
CA LEU A 199 -11.18 -13.06 11.11
C LEU A 199 -12.11 -14.13 11.68
N HIS A 200 -12.29 -14.10 13.00
CA HIS A 200 -13.35 -14.81 13.70
C HIS A 200 -14.45 -13.82 14.11
N TYR A 201 -15.71 -14.10 13.83
CA TYR A 201 -16.82 -13.19 14.07
C TYR A 201 -16.90 -12.74 15.54
N GLU A 202 -16.86 -13.67 16.48
CA GLU A 202 -17.05 -13.38 17.89
C GLU A 202 -15.84 -12.66 18.52
N ARG A 203 -14.64 -12.98 18.04
CA ARG A 203 -13.40 -12.43 18.58
C ARG A 203 -13.09 -11.04 18.02
N ASP A 204 -13.19 -10.89 16.71
CA ASP A 204 -12.62 -9.75 16.00
C ASP A 204 -13.67 -8.70 15.65
N LEU A 205 -14.91 -9.13 15.35
CA LEU A 205 -15.96 -8.24 14.87
C LEU A 205 -16.88 -7.74 16.02
N LYS A 206 -17.34 -6.52 15.89
CA LYS A 206 -18.37 -5.92 16.76
C LYS A 206 -19.72 -6.01 16.04
N LEU A 207 -20.27 -7.20 16.01
CA LEU A 207 -21.54 -7.47 15.33
C LEU A 207 -22.74 -7.35 16.26
N LEU A 208 -23.85 -6.81 15.74
CA LEU A 208 -25.13 -6.86 16.42
C LEU A 208 -25.67 -8.30 16.40
N PRO A 209 -26.28 -8.81 17.50
CA PRO A 209 -26.80 -10.17 17.54
C PRO A 209 -27.74 -10.54 16.40
N ARG A 210 -28.51 -9.55 15.88
CA ARG A 210 -29.40 -9.73 14.75
C ARG A 210 -28.68 -10.07 13.42
N LEU A 211 -27.43 -9.56 13.21
CA LEU A 211 -26.64 -9.85 12.02
C LEU A 211 -26.11 -11.27 12.06
N LEU A 212 -25.63 -11.72 13.23
CA LEU A 212 -25.18 -13.10 13.44
C LEU A 212 -26.33 -14.11 13.21
N LYS A 213 -27.55 -13.78 13.68
CA LYS A 213 -28.73 -14.65 13.52
C LYS A 213 -29.23 -14.74 12.08
N ARG A 214 -28.99 -13.74 11.24
CA ARG A 214 -29.46 -13.68 9.85
C ARG A 214 -28.44 -14.18 8.82
N GLY A 215 -27.23 -14.55 9.24
CA GLY A 215 -26.17 -14.99 8.31
C GLY A 215 -25.82 -13.94 7.27
N ARG A 216 -25.74 -12.65 7.65
CA ARG A 216 -25.50 -11.53 6.75
C ARG A 216 -24.19 -10.77 7.09
N VAL A 217 -23.23 -11.47 7.63
CA VAL A 217 -21.96 -10.82 7.99
C VAL A 217 -21.15 -10.48 6.75
N ALA A 218 -21.13 -11.39 5.77
CA ALA A 218 -20.44 -11.17 4.51
C ALA A 218 -20.95 -9.93 3.78
N GLU A 219 -22.28 -9.78 3.62
CA GLU A 219 -22.89 -8.63 2.97
C GLU A 219 -22.63 -7.34 3.75
N THR A 220 -22.63 -7.41 5.08
CA THR A 220 -22.37 -6.23 5.93
C THR A 220 -20.93 -5.74 5.78
N ILE A 221 -19.97 -6.64 5.78
CA ILE A 221 -18.54 -6.32 5.56
C ILE A 221 -18.34 -5.77 4.16
N HIS A 222 -18.87 -6.46 3.16
CA HIS A 222 -18.76 -6.06 1.76
C HIS A 222 -19.38 -4.68 1.52
N ALA A 223 -20.56 -4.40 2.07
CA ALA A 223 -21.22 -3.11 1.95
C ALA A 223 -20.38 -1.98 2.57
N ALA A 224 -19.83 -2.19 3.76
CA ALA A 224 -18.98 -1.19 4.42
C ALA A 224 -17.71 -0.87 3.62
N LEU A 225 -17.07 -1.90 3.05
CA LEU A 225 -15.91 -1.72 2.18
C LEU A 225 -16.31 -1.00 0.88
N SER A 226 -17.41 -1.40 0.25
CA SER A 226 -17.92 -0.79 -0.98
C SER A 226 -18.30 0.67 -0.80
N GLU A 227 -18.91 1.02 0.33
CA GLU A 227 -19.23 2.40 0.68
C GLU A 227 -17.97 3.25 0.88
N HIS A 228 -17.00 2.72 1.62
CA HIS A 228 -15.73 3.43 1.87
C HIS A 228 -14.95 3.73 0.59
N TYR A 229 -14.94 2.79 -0.36
CA TYR A 229 -14.22 2.93 -1.63
C TYR A 229 -15.08 3.41 -2.79
N ALA A 230 -16.31 3.86 -2.53
CA ALA A 230 -17.16 4.42 -3.57
C ALA A 230 -16.48 5.63 -4.24
N GLY A 231 -16.32 5.59 -5.56
CA GLY A 231 -15.65 6.64 -6.33
C GLY A 231 -14.11 6.64 -6.22
N ALA A 232 -13.49 5.64 -5.60
CA ALA A 232 -12.04 5.50 -5.63
C ALA A 232 -11.57 5.06 -7.02
N ASN A 233 -10.54 5.72 -7.57
CA ASN A 233 -10.04 5.41 -8.91
C ASN A 233 -9.27 4.09 -8.97
N PHE A 234 -8.59 3.72 -7.89
CA PHE A 234 -7.65 2.60 -7.90
C PHE A 234 -7.98 1.49 -6.91
N VAL A 235 -9.01 1.63 -6.08
CA VAL A 235 -9.44 0.58 -5.16
C VAL A 235 -10.82 0.09 -5.55
N SER A 236 -10.95 -1.22 -5.73
CA SER A 236 -12.22 -1.86 -6.09
C SER A 236 -12.55 -3.00 -5.14
N VAL A 237 -13.78 -3.07 -4.66
CA VAL A 237 -14.29 -4.20 -3.89
C VAL A 237 -14.93 -5.18 -4.88
N MET A 238 -14.42 -6.41 -4.91
CA MET A 238 -14.88 -7.43 -5.86
C MET A 238 -16.26 -7.97 -5.45
N PRO A 239 -17.06 -8.46 -6.40
CA PRO A 239 -18.36 -9.05 -6.11
C PRO A 239 -18.28 -10.10 -4.99
N LEU A 240 -19.35 -10.27 -4.24
CA LEU A 240 -19.41 -11.20 -3.14
C LEU A 240 -19.65 -12.63 -3.62
N GLY A 241 -18.84 -13.57 -3.11
CA GLY A 241 -19.03 -15.01 -3.32
C GLY A 241 -18.09 -15.62 -4.36
N LEU A 242 -17.73 -16.89 -4.13
CA LEU A 242 -16.78 -17.65 -4.98
C LEU A 242 -17.28 -17.84 -6.42
N ASP A 243 -18.58 -18.00 -6.61
CA ASP A 243 -19.14 -18.21 -7.95
C ASP A 243 -18.99 -16.93 -8.79
N ALA A 244 -19.30 -15.76 -8.22
CA ALA A 244 -19.05 -14.47 -8.88
C ALA A 244 -17.57 -14.26 -9.21
N TRP A 245 -16.65 -14.77 -8.39
CA TRP A 245 -15.21 -14.68 -8.67
C TRP A 245 -14.79 -15.62 -9.82
N LYS A 246 -15.41 -16.80 -9.93
CA LYS A 246 -15.18 -17.73 -11.04
C LYS A 246 -15.75 -17.18 -12.36
N GLU A 247 -16.98 -16.68 -12.33
CA GLU A 247 -17.65 -16.06 -13.48
C GLU A 247 -16.88 -14.81 -13.98
N GLY A 248 -16.36 -14.00 -13.05
CA GLY A 248 -15.56 -12.82 -13.37
C GLY A 248 -14.09 -13.11 -13.67
N GLU A 249 -13.68 -14.39 -13.81
CA GLU A 249 -12.29 -14.82 -14.05
C GLU A 249 -11.26 -14.21 -13.06
N LEU A 250 -11.72 -13.93 -11.84
CA LEU A 250 -10.85 -13.35 -10.79
C LEU A 250 -9.90 -14.38 -10.17
N LEU A 251 -10.22 -15.68 -10.35
CA LEU A 251 -9.44 -16.80 -9.85
C LEU A 251 -8.85 -17.59 -11.01
N GLU A 252 -7.55 -17.82 -10.99
CA GLU A 252 -6.88 -18.72 -11.90
C GLU A 252 -7.39 -20.16 -11.71
N ARG A 253 -7.79 -20.81 -12.80
CA ARG A 253 -8.39 -22.18 -12.79
C ARG A 253 -9.56 -22.29 -11.81
N GLY A 254 -10.28 -21.19 -11.57
CA GLY A 254 -11.43 -21.14 -10.68
C GLY A 254 -11.14 -21.36 -9.18
N ALA A 255 -9.86 -21.35 -8.75
CA ALA A 255 -9.47 -21.67 -7.39
C ALA A 255 -8.38 -20.77 -6.79
N PHE A 256 -7.47 -20.22 -7.60
CA PHE A 256 -6.28 -19.56 -7.11
C PHE A 256 -6.34 -18.05 -7.30
N LEU A 257 -6.24 -17.30 -6.20
CA LEU A 257 -6.06 -15.85 -6.25
C LEU A 257 -4.59 -15.54 -6.55
N ARG A 258 -4.28 -15.33 -7.82
CA ARG A 258 -2.91 -15.02 -8.26
C ARG A 258 -2.45 -13.65 -7.77
N PRO A 259 -1.22 -13.53 -7.24
CA PRO A 259 -0.67 -12.24 -6.78
C PRO A 259 -0.32 -11.27 -7.92
N ASP A 260 0.02 -11.79 -9.10
CA ASP A 260 0.61 -11.08 -10.23
C ASP A 260 -0.41 -10.55 -11.27
N SER A 261 -1.70 -10.78 -11.06
CA SER A 261 -2.74 -10.41 -12.03
C SER A 261 -2.93 -8.88 -12.19
N LEU A 262 -2.37 -8.08 -11.29
CA LEU A 262 -2.46 -6.61 -11.34
C LEU A 262 -1.09 -5.94 -11.58
N ASN A 263 -0.10 -6.72 -12.05
CA ASN A 263 1.22 -6.18 -12.32
C ASN A 263 1.16 -5.01 -13.29
N ASP A 264 2.06 -4.04 -13.07
CA ASP A 264 2.20 -2.78 -13.82
C ASP A 264 1.02 -1.81 -13.69
N THR A 265 0.00 -2.14 -12.89
CA THR A 265 -1.12 -1.25 -12.61
C THR A 265 -1.00 -0.56 -11.25
N ASN A 266 -1.78 0.52 -11.04
CA ASN A 266 -1.95 1.15 -9.72
C ASN A 266 -3.22 0.64 -9.01
N ARG A 267 -3.75 -0.51 -9.41
CA ARG A 267 -5.01 -1.05 -8.89
C ARG A 267 -4.80 -1.86 -7.62
N LEU A 268 -5.81 -1.83 -6.75
CA LEU A 268 -5.97 -2.70 -5.58
C LEU A 268 -7.37 -3.29 -5.59
N GLN A 269 -7.46 -4.61 -5.56
CA GLN A 269 -8.72 -5.35 -5.47
C GLN A 269 -8.92 -5.94 -4.09
N ILE A 270 -10.11 -5.79 -3.53
CA ILE A 270 -10.51 -6.31 -2.21
C ILE A 270 -11.51 -7.43 -2.39
N PHE A 271 -11.25 -8.55 -1.72
CA PHE A 271 -12.06 -9.76 -1.72
C PHE A 271 -12.57 -10.03 -0.30
N VAL A 272 -13.86 -10.35 -0.20
CA VAL A 272 -14.53 -10.73 1.06
C VAL A 272 -15.09 -12.13 0.90
N TYR A 273 -14.63 -13.05 1.70
CA TYR A 273 -15.18 -14.39 1.77
C TYR A 273 -15.47 -14.80 3.21
N CYS A 274 -16.72 -15.13 3.50
CA CYS A 274 -17.14 -15.54 4.85
C CYS A 274 -17.77 -16.94 4.81
N ASN A 275 -17.52 -17.71 5.85
CA ASN A 275 -18.25 -18.94 6.14
C ASN A 275 -19.17 -18.67 7.31
N GLU A 276 -20.45 -18.49 7.02
CA GLU A 276 -21.47 -18.13 8.02
C GLU A 276 -21.70 -19.23 9.07
N GLU A 277 -21.56 -20.50 8.66
CA GLU A 277 -21.72 -21.65 9.59
C GLU A 277 -20.54 -21.72 10.57
N LYS A 278 -19.32 -21.54 10.06
CA LYS A 278 -18.09 -21.58 10.86
C LYS A 278 -17.78 -20.25 11.55
N LYS A 279 -18.57 -19.19 11.27
CA LYS A 279 -18.39 -17.83 11.81
C LYS A 279 -16.96 -17.31 11.59
N THR A 280 -16.44 -17.49 10.39
CA THR A 280 -15.11 -17.06 9.98
C THR A 280 -15.19 -16.29 8.67
N CYS A 281 -14.25 -15.36 8.50
CA CYS A 281 -14.11 -14.56 7.30
C CYS A 281 -12.63 -14.44 6.91
N VAL A 282 -12.36 -14.34 5.62
CA VAL A 282 -11.07 -13.90 5.11
C VAL A 282 -11.29 -12.67 4.26
N LEU A 283 -10.55 -11.63 4.58
CA LEU A 283 -10.40 -10.46 3.72
C LEU A 283 -9.08 -10.60 2.97
N ALA A 284 -9.08 -10.35 1.67
CA ALA A 284 -7.85 -10.37 0.89
C ALA A 284 -7.73 -9.10 0.03
N ALA A 285 -6.54 -8.54 -0.04
CA ALA A 285 -6.18 -7.45 -0.94
C ALA A 285 -5.13 -7.95 -1.94
N ARG A 286 -5.40 -7.77 -3.24
CA ARG A 286 -4.47 -8.04 -4.33
C ARG A 286 -4.02 -6.76 -4.96
N LEU A 287 -2.73 -6.56 -5.13
CA LEU A 287 -2.14 -5.36 -5.72
C LEU A 287 -0.75 -5.66 -6.30
N ASP A 288 -0.25 -4.79 -7.16
CA ASP A 288 1.16 -4.80 -7.53
C ASP A 288 1.99 -4.13 -6.45
N ASN A 289 2.96 -4.86 -5.88
CA ASN A 289 3.86 -4.35 -4.83
C ASN A 289 4.76 -3.20 -5.31
N LEU A 290 5.01 -3.10 -6.61
CA LEU A 290 5.75 -2.00 -7.24
C LEU A 290 4.83 -0.92 -7.85
N GLY A 291 3.58 -1.25 -8.14
CA GLY A 291 2.53 -0.33 -8.56
C GLY A 291 1.90 0.42 -7.37
N LYS A 292 0.67 0.04 -7.00
CA LYS A 292 -0.07 0.60 -5.85
C LYS A 292 0.69 0.45 -4.52
N GLY A 293 1.57 -0.55 -4.43
CA GLY A 293 2.41 -0.78 -3.26
C GLY A 293 3.63 0.14 -3.14
N ALA A 294 4.05 0.85 -4.20
CA ALA A 294 5.26 1.67 -4.16
C ALA A 294 5.26 2.81 -5.20
N SER A 295 5.77 2.58 -6.41
CA SER A 295 6.00 3.63 -7.42
C SER A 295 4.72 4.23 -7.97
N GLY A 296 3.68 3.42 -8.14
CA GLY A 296 2.36 3.89 -8.58
C GLY A 296 1.72 4.80 -7.54
N ALA A 297 1.79 4.44 -6.25
CA ALA A 297 1.33 5.30 -5.16
C ALA A 297 2.11 6.63 -5.10
N ALA A 298 3.43 6.60 -5.32
CA ALA A 298 4.23 7.82 -5.34
C ALA A 298 3.83 8.75 -6.50
N VAL A 299 3.55 8.20 -7.70
CA VAL A 299 3.06 8.97 -8.85
C VAL A 299 1.64 9.50 -8.60
N GLN A 300 0.76 8.71 -7.97
CA GLN A 300 -0.57 9.16 -7.57
C GLN A 300 -0.49 10.35 -6.60
N ASN A 301 0.38 10.25 -5.60
CA ASN A 301 0.63 11.35 -4.63
C ASN A 301 1.20 12.59 -5.31
N LEU A 302 2.13 12.43 -6.27
CA LEU A 302 2.67 13.53 -7.08
C LEU A 302 1.55 14.22 -7.86
N ASN A 303 0.69 13.47 -8.53
CA ASN A 303 -0.43 14.02 -9.30
C ASN A 303 -1.38 14.83 -8.42
N ILE A 304 -1.75 14.29 -7.26
CA ILE A 304 -2.62 14.98 -6.29
C ILE A 304 -1.95 16.26 -5.76
N ALA A 305 -0.67 16.19 -5.42
CA ALA A 305 0.09 17.34 -4.90
C ALA A 305 0.23 18.48 -5.92
N LEU A 306 0.29 18.14 -7.21
CA LEU A 306 0.34 19.10 -8.32
C LEU A 306 -1.06 19.56 -8.77
N GLY A 307 -2.14 19.02 -8.21
CA GLY A 307 -3.51 19.36 -8.60
C GLY A 307 -3.91 18.90 -10.00
N ILE A 308 -3.27 17.87 -10.53
CA ILE A 308 -3.60 17.22 -11.80
C ILE A 308 -4.39 15.94 -11.59
N ASP A 309 -4.94 15.37 -12.67
CA ASP A 309 -5.68 14.10 -12.58
C ASP A 309 -4.84 13.02 -11.90
N GLU A 310 -5.36 12.42 -10.82
CA GLU A 310 -4.60 11.48 -10.00
C GLU A 310 -4.20 10.20 -10.75
N GLY A 311 -4.90 9.88 -11.83
CA GLY A 311 -4.64 8.72 -12.69
C GLY A 311 -3.65 8.97 -13.80
N ARG A 312 -3.22 10.21 -14.02
CA ARG A 312 -2.34 10.54 -15.14
C ARG A 312 -1.02 9.76 -15.11
N GLY A 313 -0.75 8.97 -16.15
CA GLY A 313 0.41 8.08 -16.25
C GLY A 313 0.33 6.82 -15.41
N LEU A 314 -0.85 6.49 -14.89
CA LEU A 314 -1.16 5.26 -14.14
C LEU A 314 -2.22 4.44 -14.88
N GLN A 315 -2.16 3.10 -14.70
CA GLN A 315 -3.14 2.14 -15.25
C GLN A 315 -3.92 1.46 -14.14
#